data_29b8d96296de617f5d61afca27675a7c
#
_entry.id   29b8d96296de617f5d61afca27675a7c
#
_cell.length_a   1.000
_cell.length_b   1.000
_cell.length_c   1.000
_cell.angle_alpha   90.00
_cell.angle_beta   90.00
_cell.angle_gamma   90.00
#
_symmetry.space_group_name_H-M   'P 1'
#
loop_
_entity.id
_entity.type
_entity.pdbx_description
1 polymer ?
#
loop_
_entity_poly.entity_id
_entity_poly.type
_entity_poly.pdbx_seq_one_letter_code
_entity_poly.pdbx_strand_id
1 'polypeptide(L)'
;MKPGFGVVGRVFRPEELFQVGEFGISASATATIVFICPYGTPIQKVRFALRRLLRAGYHVVAYQTTTAVFTAADPLILPELIAQVRADIRARITRLAAAGVTDFGFFGSSLGSFILYNCVGPNVPELRWGVFNTGGNIAQGMWNMLDLRQLHVARGWSLPRLEEAWAELQWPDFGRLDGCRFVFVSSPRDDVAPLGNIAPYLGPMLAAGAEVSVRRVPAVSHRTTVIAGLWNAPRLIRMVRPAAA
;
A
#
# COMPACT_ATOMS: atom_id res chain seq x y z
N MET A 1 -21.24 20.67 -5.52
CA MET A 1 -20.32 21.07 -4.40
C MET A 1 -18.94 20.51 -4.71
N LYS A 2 -17.86 21.33 -4.76
CA LYS A 2 -16.49 20.79 -4.91
C LYS A 2 -16.15 20.09 -3.58
N PRO A 3 -15.71 18.81 -3.60
CA PRO A 3 -15.30 18.13 -2.38
C PRO A 3 -14.14 18.92 -1.76
N GLY A 4 -14.37 19.48 -0.58
CA GLY A 4 -13.36 20.23 0.14
C GLY A 4 -12.22 19.30 0.53
N PHE A 5 -11.02 19.53 0.00
CA PHE A 5 -9.81 18.91 0.46
C PHE A 5 -9.37 19.58 1.77
N GLY A 6 -10.13 19.37 2.80
CA GLY A 6 -9.76 19.75 4.17
C GLY A 6 -8.72 18.77 4.72
N VAL A 7 -7.57 18.64 4.07
CA VAL A 7 -6.44 17.93 4.66
C VAL A 7 -5.53 18.96 5.26
N VAL A 8 -5.59 19.04 6.55
CA VAL A 8 -4.58 19.71 7.34
C VAL A 8 -3.27 18.94 7.16
N GLY A 9 -2.27 19.56 6.53
CA GLY A 9 -0.89 19.10 6.54
C GLY A 9 -0.36 19.20 7.97
N ARG A 10 -0.75 18.22 8.80
CA ARG A 10 -0.30 18.12 10.19
C ARG A 10 1.11 17.60 10.21
N VAL A 11 2.00 18.22 10.93
CA VAL A 11 3.30 17.66 11.26
C VAL A 11 3.08 16.44 12.14
N PHE A 12 3.78 15.34 11.86
CA PHE A 12 3.75 14.15 12.70
C PHE A 12 4.19 14.50 14.12
N ARG A 13 3.45 14.05 15.12
CA ARG A 13 3.97 14.00 16.47
C ARG A 13 5.02 12.89 16.57
N PRO A 14 5.98 12.97 17.51
CA PRO A 14 7.03 11.95 17.64
C PRO A 14 6.50 10.51 17.76
N GLU A 15 5.33 10.34 18.39
CA GLU A 15 4.66 9.06 18.63
C GLU A 15 3.77 8.59 17.47
N GLU A 16 3.49 9.46 16.50
CA GLU A 16 2.60 9.13 15.38
C GLU A 16 3.37 8.39 14.26
N LEU A 17 3.03 7.13 14.01
CA LEU A 17 3.62 6.35 12.93
C LEU A 17 2.91 6.57 11.59
N PHE A 18 1.66 7.02 11.61
CA PHE A 18 0.88 7.33 10.40
C PHE A 18 -0.17 8.41 10.66
N GLN A 19 -0.64 9.01 9.58
CA GLN A 19 -1.77 9.93 9.56
C GLN A 19 -2.79 9.47 8.54
N VAL A 20 -4.08 9.76 8.78
CA VAL A 20 -5.18 9.32 7.92
C VAL A 20 -6.02 10.50 7.48
N GLY A 21 -6.40 10.51 6.21
CA GLY A 21 -7.41 11.38 5.64
C GLY A 21 -8.55 10.59 5.01
N GLU A 22 -9.79 10.97 5.24
CA GLU A 22 -10.98 10.39 4.59
C GLU A 22 -11.56 11.39 3.59
N PHE A 23 -11.87 10.92 2.38
CA PHE A 23 -12.31 11.75 1.27
C PHE A 23 -13.50 11.13 0.54
N GLY A 24 -14.47 11.98 0.13
CA GLY A 24 -15.57 11.56 -0.71
C GLY A 24 -16.62 10.70 -0.01
N ILE A 25 -16.85 10.95 1.28
CA ILE A 25 -17.98 10.34 2.00
C ILE A 25 -19.27 10.83 1.33
N SER A 26 -19.88 9.98 0.52
CA SER A 26 -21.15 10.24 -0.15
C SER A 26 -21.98 8.98 -0.12
N ALA A 27 -23.30 9.14 0.04
CA ALA A 27 -24.25 8.03 -0.09
C ALA A 27 -24.22 7.35 -1.47
N SER A 28 -23.60 8.02 -2.46
CA SER A 28 -23.41 7.50 -3.83
C SER A 28 -22.04 6.88 -4.07
N ALA A 29 -21.18 6.73 -3.06
CA ALA A 29 -19.88 6.06 -3.23
C ALA A 29 -20.08 4.60 -3.60
N THR A 30 -19.50 4.18 -4.71
CA THR A 30 -19.67 2.81 -5.24
C THR A 30 -18.79 1.78 -4.52
N ALA A 31 -17.72 2.22 -3.88
CA ALA A 31 -16.80 1.40 -3.08
C ALA A 31 -15.88 2.29 -2.24
N THR A 32 -15.29 1.70 -1.22
CA THR A 32 -14.22 2.34 -0.42
C THR A 32 -12.86 1.78 -0.81
N ILE A 33 -11.89 2.67 -1.03
CA ILE A 33 -10.50 2.34 -1.31
C ILE A 33 -9.63 2.73 -0.11
N VAL A 34 -8.94 1.76 0.47
CA VAL A 34 -7.82 1.99 1.37
C VAL A 34 -6.60 2.35 0.53
N PHE A 35 -6.13 3.58 0.63
CA PHE A 35 -5.01 4.10 -0.15
C PHE A 35 -3.81 4.33 0.78
N ILE A 36 -2.67 3.66 0.53
CA ILE A 36 -1.46 3.88 1.33
C ILE A 36 -0.38 4.52 0.46
N CYS A 37 0.09 5.69 0.89
CA CYS A 37 1.08 6.49 0.21
C CYS A 37 2.46 5.80 0.12
N PRO A 38 3.31 6.17 -0.85
CA PRO A 38 4.71 5.79 -0.86
C PRO A 38 5.46 6.33 0.38
N TYR A 39 6.57 5.71 0.73
CA TYR A 39 7.46 6.17 1.78
C TYR A 39 7.78 7.67 1.66
N GLY A 40 7.70 8.39 2.78
CA GLY A 40 8.02 9.83 2.86
C GLY A 40 7.16 10.73 1.97
N THR A 41 6.06 10.21 1.42
CA THR A 41 5.19 10.98 0.51
C THR A 41 3.93 11.43 1.24
N PRO A 42 3.77 12.75 1.49
CA PRO A 42 2.56 13.27 2.10
C PRO A 42 1.35 13.15 1.17
N ILE A 43 0.16 12.97 1.77
CA ILE A 43 -1.12 12.84 1.06
C ILE A 43 -1.32 13.97 0.04
N GLN A 44 -0.87 15.18 0.35
CA GLN A 44 -0.97 16.34 -0.54
C GLN A 44 -0.24 16.14 -1.88
N LYS A 45 0.89 15.42 -1.88
CA LYS A 45 1.65 15.14 -3.11
C LYS A 45 0.97 14.13 -4.02
N VAL A 46 0.12 13.25 -3.48
CA VAL A 46 -0.64 12.25 -4.26
C VAL A 46 -2.08 12.70 -4.53
N ARG A 47 -2.48 13.91 -4.14
CA ARG A 47 -3.84 14.44 -4.31
C ARG A 47 -4.38 14.33 -5.75
N PHE A 48 -3.53 14.32 -6.77
CA PHE A 48 -3.95 14.12 -8.14
C PHE A 48 -4.54 12.73 -8.38
N ALA A 49 -3.94 11.68 -7.81
CA ALA A 49 -4.45 10.32 -7.87
C ALA A 49 -5.75 10.21 -7.06
N LEU A 50 -5.78 10.75 -5.81
CA LEU A 50 -6.98 10.77 -4.98
C LEU A 50 -8.14 11.47 -5.68
N ARG A 51 -7.92 12.65 -6.29
CA ARG A 51 -8.96 13.36 -7.06
C ARG A 51 -9.52 12.53 -8.21
N ARG A 52 -8.67 11.73 -8.88
CA ARG A 52 -9.11 10.84 -9.96
C ARG A 52 -9.98 9.71 -9.45
N LEU A 53 -9.63 9.13 -8.29
CA LEU A 53 -10.43 8.10 -7.63
C LEU A 53 -11.79 8.66 -7.17
N LEU A 54 -11.78 9.83 -6.52
CA LEU A 54 -13.02 10.53 -6.13
C LEU A 54 -13.94 10.85 -7.30
N ARG A 55 -13.38 11.32 -8.44
CA ARG A 55 -14.16 11.56 -9.67
C ARG A 55 -14.71 10.27 -10.30
N ALA A 56 -14.07 9.15 -10.03
CA ALA A 56 -14.53 7.83 -10.43
C ALA A 56 -15.59 7.24 -9.48
N GLY A 57 -16.03 7.98 -8.46
CA GLY A 57 -17.10 7.61 -7.55
C GLY A 57 -16.66 6.79 -6.34
N TYR A 58 -15.36 6.73 -6.03
CA TYR A 58 -14.86 6.01 -4.87
C TYR A 58 -14.81 6.90 -3.63
N HIS A 59 -15.15 6.34 -2.48
CA HIS A 59 -14.71 6.85 -1.18
C HIS A 59 -13.25 6.43 -0.95
N VAL A 60 -12.39 7.28 -0.39
CA VAL A 60 -10.97 6.98 -0.19
C VAL A 60 -10.56 7.26 1.24
N VAL A 61 -9.98 6.25 1.89
CA VAL A 61 -9.28 6.37 3.17
C VAL A 61 -7.78 6.34 2.90
N ALA A 62 -7.10 7.47 3.00
CA ALA A 62 -5.70 7.59 2.63
C ALA A 62 -4.79 7.64 3.85
N TYR A 63 -3.74 6.82 3.84
CA TYR A 63 -2.71 6.72 4.87
C TYR A 63 -1.39 7.31 4.37
N GLN A 64 -0.78 8.11 5.23
CA GLN A 64 0.58 8.62 5.09
C GLN A 64 1.41 8.13 6.27
N THR A 65 2.55 7.50 6.02
CA THR A 65 3.43 6.99 7.06
C THR A 65 4.52 8.00 7.43
N THR A 66 5.03 7.91 8.64
CA THR A 66 6.21 8.67 9.06
C THR A 66 7.46 8.23 8.31
N THR A 67 8.43 9.13 8.15
CA THR A 67 9.75 8.78 7.62
C THR A 67 10.60 8.01 8.64
N ALA A 68 10.26 8.08 9.92
CA ALA A 68 10.96 7.36 11.00
C ALA A 68 11.00 5.84 10.76
N VAL A 69 10.03 5.28 10.02
CA VAL A 69 9.94 3.83 9.73
C VAL A 69 11.23 3.23 9.17
N PHE A 70 12.02 4.01 8.41
CA PHE A 70 13.31 3.58 7.89
C PHE A 70 14.50 4.35 8.43
N THR A 71 14.26 5.43 9.16
CA THR A 71 15.33 6.29 9.71
C THR A 71 15.51 6.14 11.22
N ALA A 72 14.66 5.40 11.90
CA ALA A 72 14.84 5.06 13.31
C ALA A 72 16.04 4.12 13.51
N ALA A 73 16.60 4.15 14.71
CA ALA A 73 17.69 3.23 15.07
C ALA A 73 17.18 1.79 15.23
N ASP A 74 15.95 1.63 15.69
CA ASP A 74 15.29 0.35 15.88
C ASP A 74 14.50 -0.02 14.61
N PRO A 75 14.83 -1.11 13.91
CA PRO A 75 14.11 -1.57 12.74
C PRO A 75 12.73 -2.17 13.09
N LEU A 76 12.47 -2.49 14.37
CA LEU A 76 11.18 -3.03 14.83
C LEU A 76 10.03 -2.02 14.75
N ILE A 77 10.33 -0.74 14.49
CA ILE A 77 9.30 0.28 14.20
C ILE A 77 8.45 -0.08 12.96
N LEU A 78 8.99 -0.85 11.99
CA LEU A 78 8.23 -1.27 10.81
C LEU A 78 7.14 -2.30 11.15
N PRO A 79 7.43 -3.39 11.88
CA PRO A 79 6.39 -4.28 12.40
C PRO A 79 5.31 -3.55 13.18
N GLU A 80 5.68 -2.64 14.06
CA GLU A 80 4.74 -1.84 14.85
C GLU A 80 3.83 -0.98 13.97
N LEU A 81 4.41 -0.26 13.01
CA LEU A 81 3.65 0.51 12.03
C LEU A 81 2.60 -0.37 11.32
N ILE A 82 3.01 -1.53 10.83
CA ILE A 82 2.11 -2.42 10.09
C ILE A 82 0.98 -2.92 10.99
N ALA A 83 1.29 -3.30 12.23
CA ALA A 83 0.28 -3.74 13.19
C ALA A 83 -0.75 -2.62 13.49
N GLN A 84 -0.28 -1.39 13.72
CA GLN A 84 -1.14 -0.25 14.00
C GLN A 84 -2.00 0.14 12.78
N VAL A 85 -1.40 0.23 11.58
CA VAL A 85 -2.15 0.54 10.35
C VAL A 85 -3.19 -0.53 10.07
N ARG A 86 -2.86 -1.82 10.21
CA ARG A 86 -3.81 -2.92 10.05
C ARG A 86 -4.98 -2.84 11.02
N ALA A 87 -4.70 -2.56 12.28
CA ALA A 87 -5.76 -2.39 13.30
C ALA A 87 -6.69 -1.22 12.97
N ASP A 88 -6.14 -0.07 12.54
CA ASP A 88 -6.94 1.09 12.14
C ASP A 88 -7.77 0.81 10.87
N ILE A 89 -7.21 0.13 9.87
CA ILE A 89 -7.93 -0.30 8.65
C ILE A 89 -9.13 -1.17 9.05
N ARG A 90 -8.93 -2.20 9.89
CA ARG A 90 -10.03 -3.07 10.37
C ARG A 90 -11.12 -2.28 11.06
N ALA A 91 -10.76 -1.40 12.01
CA ALA A 91 -11.74 -0.59 12.73
C ALA A 91 -12.55 0.31 11.79
N ARG A 92 -11.91 0.91 10.78
CA ARG A 92 -12.60 1.76 9.79
C ARG A 92 -13.51 0.94 8.86
N ILE A 93 -13.06 -0.21 8.37
CA ILE A 93 -13.88 -1.10 7.55
C ILE A 93 -15.09 -1.56 8.35
N THR A 94 -14.93 -1.99 9.60
CA THR A 94 -16.05 -2.38 10.47
C THR A 94 -17.06 -1.24 10.63
N ARG A 95 -16.58 0.00 10.89
CA ARG A 95 -17.45 1.18 11.00
C ARG A 95 -18.19 1.47 9.69
N LEU A 96 -17.50 1.42 8.55
CA LEU A 96 -18.10 1.67 7.24
C LEU A 96 -19.07 0.57 6.82
N ALA A 97 -18.76 -0.68 7.13
CA ALA A 97 -19.66 -1.81 6.90
C ALA A 97 -20.96 -1.68 7.71
N ALA A 98 -20.86 -1.25 8.98
CA ALA A 98 -22.04 -0.95 9.80
C ALA A 98 -22.88 0.21 9.24
N ALA A 99 -22.25 1.12 8.46
CA ALA A 99 -22.93 2.19 7.73
C ALA A 99 -23.44 1.76 6.34
N GLY A 100 -23.36 0.46 5.98
CA GLY A 100 -23.90 -0.10 4.74
C GLY A 100 -22.92 -0.18 3.57
N VAL A 101 -21.64 0.12 3.76
CA VAL A 101 -20.62 -0.08 2.73
C VAL A 101 -20.25 -1.56 2.66
N THR A 102 -20.35 -2.16 1.49
CA THR A 102 -20.10 -3.61 1.30
C THR A 102 -18.92 -3.91 0.36
N ASP A 103 -18.40 -2.91 -0.32
CA ASP A 103 -17.35 -3.08 -1.34
C ASP A 103 -16.07 -2.34 -0.93
N PHE A 104 -15.03 -3.11 -0.58
CA PHE A 104 -13.75 -2.61 -0.09
C PHE A 104 -12.61 -3.12 -0.94
N GLY A 105 -11.78 -2.19 -1.38
CA GLY A 105 -10.53 -2.50 -2.06
C GLY A 105 -9.40 -1.62 -1.61
N PHE A 106 -8.25 -1.75 -2.27
CA PHE A 106 -7.08 -0.98 -1.87
C PHE A 106 -6.22 -0.52 -3.06
N PHE A 107 -5.39 0.47 -2.77
CA PHE A 107 -4.31 0.91 -3.61
C PHE A 107 -3.08 1.22 -2.75
N GLY A 108 -2.09 0.35 -2.78
CA GLY A 108 -0.80 0.58 -2.11
C GLY A 108 0.26 1.04 -3.11
N SER A 109 1.16 1.90 -2.67
CA SER A 109 2.26 2.33 -3.52
C SER A 109 3.59 2.28 -2.77
N SER A 110 4.59 1.56 -3.34
CA SER A 110 5.90 1.34 -2.73
C SER A 110 5.76 0.73 -1.32
N LEU A 111 6.22 1.40 -0.25
CA LEU A 111 5.99 0.98 1.13
C LEU A 111 4.51 0.67 1.40
N GLY A 112 3.59 1.46 0.80
CA GLY A 112 2.16 1.21 0.93
C GLY A 112 1.70 -0.13 0.36
N SER A 113 2.32 -0.62 -0.72
CA SER A 113 2.08 -1.97 -1.24
C SER A 113 2.52 -3.03 -0.23
N PHE A 114 3.70 -2.84 0.36
CA PHE A 114 4.23 -3.77 1.35
C PHE A 114 3.35 -3.85 2.62
N ILE A 115 2.88 -2.72 3.13
CA ILE A 115 1.94 -2.69 4.25
C ILE A 115 0.67 -3.47 3.90
N LEU A 116 0.14 -3.30 2.68
CA LEU A 116 -1.07 -3.97 2.24
C LEU A 116 -0.90 -5.48 1.99
N TYR A 117 0.30 -5.97 1.65
CA TYR A 117 0.56 -7.43 1.66
C TYR A 117 0.26 -8.03 3.04
N ASN A 118 0.55 -7.28 4.09
CA ASN A 118 0.32 -7.69 5.48
C ASN A 118 -1.11 -7.41 5.98
N CYS A 119 -1.97 -6.85 5.13
CA CYS A 119 -3.37 -6.58 5.46
C CYS A 119 -4.34 -7.54 4.77
N VAL A 120 -4.03 -8.04 3.57
CA VAL A 120 -4.95 -8.92 2.83
C VAL A 120 -5.07 -10.31 3.45
N GLY A 121 -6.09 -11.07 3.04
CA GLY A 121 -6.39 -12.40 3.55
C GLY A 121 -6.99 -12.39 4.95
N PRO A 122 -6.57 -13.28 5.87
CA PRO A 122 -7.20 -13.43 7.18
C PRO A 122 -7.09 -12.18 8.05
N ASN A 123 -6.13 -11.31 7.73
CA ASN A 123 -5.91 -10.09 8.51
C ASN A 123 -7.02 -9.05 8.30
N VAL A 124 -7.45 -8.81 7.04
CA VAL A 124 -8.58 -7.92 6.69
C VAL A 124 -9.34 -8.56 5.53
N PRO A 125 -10.23 -9.52 5.78
CA PRO A 125 -10.87 -10.34 4.75
C PRO A 125 -11.78 -9.56 3.81
N GLU A 126 -12.19 -8.37 4.17
CA GLU A 126 -12.99 -7.48 3.35
C GLU A 126 -12.21 -6.86 2.18
N LEU A 127 -10.88 -6.82 2.24
CA LEU A 127 -10.01 -6.30 1.19
C LEU A 127 -9.81 -7.35 0.09
N ARG A 128 -10.80 -7.49 -0.78
CA ARG A 128 -10.88 -8.57 -1.78
C ARG A 128 -10.32 -8.20 -3.15
N TRP A 129 -10.05 -6.94 -3.42
CA TRP A 129 -9.47 -6.49 -4.69
C TRP A 129 -8.56 -5.30 -4.47
N GLY A 130 -7.56 -5.18 -5.31
CA GLY A 130 -6.68 -4.01 -5.19
C GLY A 130 -5.44 -4.01 -6.05
N VAL A 131 -4.68 -2.94 -5.87
CA VAL A 131 -3.49 -2.61 -6.65
C VAL A 131 -2.28 -2.53 -5.73
N PHE A 132 -1.26 -3.31 -6.05
CA PHE A 132 0.08 -3.18 -5.52
C PHE A 132 0.94 -2.41 -6.54
N ASN A 133 1.03 -1.10 -6.37
CA ASN A 133 1.76 -0.24 -7.27
C ASN A 133 3.22 -0.16 -6.84
N THR A 134 4.05 -0.94 -7.47
CA THR A 134 5.44 -1.21 -7.12
C THR A 134 5.62 -1.59 -5.65
N GLY A 135 6.43 -2.55 -5.38
CA GLY A 135 6.62 -3.11 -4.03
C GLY A 135 7.28 -4.46 -4.15
N GLY A 136 7.32 -5.21 -3.05
CA GLY A 136 7.96 -6.52 -2.99
C GLY A 136 8.73 -6.70 -1.69
N ASN A 137 9.85 -7.43 -1.69
CA ASN A 137 10.70 -7.59 -0.52
C ASN A 137 11.15 -6.24 0.03
N ILE A 138 10.68 -5.89 1.24
CA ILE A 138 10.90 -4.56 1.82
C ILE A 138 12.34 -4.35 2.25
N ALA A 139 13.02 -5.38 2.78
CA ALA A 139 14.40 -5.28 3.19
C ALA A 139 15.29 -5.01 1.97
N GLN A 140 15.09 -5.74 0.88
CA GLN A 140 15.81 -5.52 -0.36
C GLN A 140 15.47 -4.14 -0.96
N GLY A 141 14.21 -3.75 -0.97
CA GLY A 141 13.79 -2.42 -1.47
C GLY A 141 14.43 -1.27 -0.71
N MET A 142 14.40 -1.34 0.61
CA MET A 142 15.06 -0.37 1.48
C MET A 142 16.60 -0.38 1.26
N TRP A 143 17.21 -1.56 1.12
CA TRP A 143 18.64 -1.72 0.88
C TRP A 143 19.10 -1.18 -0.47
N ASN A 144 18.24 -1.19 -1.47
CA ASN A 144 18.49 -0.59 -2.78
C ASN A 144 18.49 0.95 -2.74
N MET A 145 17.89 1.57 -1.72
CA MET A 145 17.93 3.02 -1.50
C MET A 145 19.25 3.41 -0.83
N LEU A 146 20.16 4.03 -1.59
CA LEU A 146 21.54 4.28 -1.16
C LEU A 146 21.65 4.98 0.19
N ASP A 147 20.89 6.06 0.40
CA ASP A 147 20.92 6.84 1.63
C ASP A 147 20.49 6.03 2.85
N LEU A 148 19.42 5.21 2.70
CA LEU A 148 18.94 4.34 3.77
C LEU A 148 19.92 3.20 4.05
N ARG A 149 20.51 2.61 3.00
CA ARG A 149 21.55 1.58 3.17
C ARG A 149 22.73 2.12 3.95
N GLN A 150 23.25 3.31 3.58
CA GLN A 150 24.37 3.93 4.29
C GLN A 150 24.03 4.19 5.75
N LEU A 151 22.84 4.69 6.04
CA LEU A 151 22.35 4.92 7.40
C LEU A 151 22.31 3.63 8.21
N HIS A 152 21.79 2.54 7.64
CA HIS A 152 21.69 1.25 8.33
C HIS A 152 23.06 0.61 8.54
N VAL A 153 23.94 0.66 7.54
CA VAL A 153 25.33 0.18 7.68
C VAL A 153 26.07 0.92 8.80
N ALA A 154 25.93 2.25 8.88
CA ALA A 154 26.53 3.05 9.96
C ALA A 154 26.01 2.66 11.37
N ARG A 155 24.86 2.01 11.45
CA ARG A 155 24.27 1.48 12.70
C ARG A 155 24.56 -0.02 12.94
N GLY A 156 25.40 -0.61 12.13
CA GLY A 156 25.78 -2.04 12.25
C GLY A 156 24.74 -3.02 11.71
N TRP A 157 23.77 -2.54 10.90
CA TRP A 157 22.81 -3.40 10.20
C TRP A 157 23.39 -3.88 8.88
N SER A 158 22.96 -5.09 8.48
CA SER A 158 23.23 -5.66 7.17
C SER A 158 21.91 -6.13 6.54
N LEU A 159 21.89 -6.35 5.23
CA LEU A 159 20.69 -6.87 4.56
C LEU A 159 20.19 -8.18 5.20
N PRO A 160 21.04 -9.22 5.44
CA PRO A 160 20.58 -10.46 6.08
C PRO A 160 19.95 -10.23 7.47
N ARG A 161 20.52 -9.33 8.28
CA ARG A 161 19.96 -9.01 9.61
C ARG A 161 18.61 -8.31 9.51
N LEU A 162 18.39 -7.46 8.50
CA LEU A 162 17.09 -6.83 8.25
C LEU A 162 16.07 -7.83 7.72
N GLU A 163 16.50 -8.75 6.84
CA GLU A 163 15.66 -9.83 6.34
C GLU A 163 15.21 -10.76 7.48
N GLU A 164 16.09 -11.07 8.42
CA GLU A 164 15.76 -11.83 9.64
C GLU A 164 14.79 -11.05 10.54
N ALA A 165 15.09 -9.77 10.83
CA ALA A 165 14.25 -8.94 11.71
C ALA A 165 12.83 -8.71 11.14
N TRP A 166 12.65 -8.78 9.83
CA TRP A 166 11.37 -8.58 9.14
C TRP A 166 10.82 -9.85 8.48
N ALA A 167 11.35 -11.03 8.83
CA ALA A 167 11.00 -12.29 8.17
C ALA A 167 9.49 -12.56 8.17
N GLU A 168 8.81 -12.38 9.29
CA GLU A 168 7.35 -12.58 9.41
C GLU A 168 6.54 -11.61 8.53
N LEU A 169 7.07 -10.41 8.28
CA LEU A 169 6.41 -9.42 7.43
C LEU A 169 6.66 -9.69 5.95
N GLN A 170 7.79 -10.28 5.59
CA GLN A 170 8.15 -10.53 4.20
C GLN A 170 7.36 -11.69 3.60
N TRP A 171 6.90 -12.60 4.43
CA TRP A 171 6.17 -13.81 4.03
C TRP A 171 4.84 -13.90 4.78
N PRO A 172 3.88 -12.96 4.55
CA PRO A 172 2.61 -13.02 5.23
C PRO A 172 1.85 -14.28 4.86
N ASP A 173 1.19 -14.89 5.85
CA ASP A 173 0.22 -15.94 5.59
C ASP A 173 -1.03 -15.31 4.95
N PHE A 174 -1.25 -15.63 3.68
CA PHE A 174 -2.42 -15.15 2.95
C PHE A 174 -3.68 -15.97 3.25
N GLY A 175 -3.57 -17.13 3.89
CA GLY A 175 -4.72 -18.02 4.10
C GLY A 175 -5.41 -18.35 2.79
N ARG A 176 -6.74 -18.15 2.72
CA ARG A 176 -7.54 -18.34 1.50
C ARG A 176 -7.90 -16.99 0.89
N LEU A 177 -7.66 -16.87 -0.41
CA LEU A 177 -7.91 -15.66 -1.22
C LEU A 177 -8.90 -15.91 -2.36
N ASP A 178 -9.79 -16.92 -2.22
CA ASP A 178 -10.77 -17.25 -3.25
C ASP A 178 -11.64 -16.04 -3.62
N GLY A 179 -11.73 -15.75 -4.92
CA GLY A 179 -12.45 -14.60 -5.46
C GLY A 179 -11.80 -13.25 -5.16
N CYS A 180 -10.58 -13.23 -4.60
CA CYS A 180 -9.79 -12.01 -4.51
C CYS A 180 -9.07 -11.72 -5.83
N ARG A 181 -8.96 -10.43 -6.19
CA ARG A 181 -8.37 -9.97 -7.46
C ARG A 181 -7.33 -8.91 -7.23
N PHE A 182 -6.11 -9.14 -7.68
CA PHE A 182 -5.01 -8.20 -7.48
C PHE A 182 -4.27 -7.90 -8.78
N VAL A 183 -3.81 -6.66 -8.90
CA VAL A 183 -2.87 -6.26 -9.95
C VAL A 183 -1.59 -5.71 -9.32
N PHE A 184 -0.46 -6.23 -9.78
CA PHE A 184 0.85 -5.72 -9.49
C PHE A 184 1.30 -4.80 -10.63
N VAL A 185 1.76 -3.60 -10.29
CA VAL A 185 2.39 -2.68 -11.24
C VAL A 185 3.89 -2.70 -10.97
N SER A 186 4.68 -2.96 -11.99
CA SER A 186 6.13 -3.04 -11.86
C SER A 186 6.84 -2.59 -13.14
N SER A 187 8.11 -2.26 -13.02
CA SER A 187 9.01 -2.02 -14.14
C SER A 187 10.29 -2.86 -13.99
N PRO A 188 10.80 -3.44 -15.08
CA PRO A 188 12.10 -4.12 -15.06
C PRO A 188 13.28 -3.17 -14.71
N ARG A 189 13.09 -1.86 -14.90
CA ARG A 189 14.09 -0.81 -14.63
C ARG A 189 13.83 -0.06 -13.32
N ASP A 190 12.96 -0.58 -12.47
CA ASP A 190 12.76 -0.05 -11.12
C ASP A 190 14.00 -0.40 -10.28
N ASP A 191 14.74 0.62 -9.84
CA ASP A 191 16.00 0.48 -9.14
C ASP A 191 15.86 0.17 -7.65
N VAL A 192 14.66 0.31 -7.11
CA VAL A 192 14.34 0.01 -5.70
C VAL A 192 13.55 -1.32 -5.58
N ALA A 193 12.50 -1.48 -6.37
CA ALA A 193 11.62 -2.64 -6.34
C ALA A 193 11.44 -3.23 -7.76
N PRO A 194 12.50 -3.83 -8.33
CA PRO A 194 12.43 -4.44 -9.66
C PRO A 194 11.42 -5.60 -9.68
N LEU A 195 11.03 -6.02 -10.87
CA LEU A 195 10.04 -7.09 -11.08
C LEU A 195 10.35 -8.37 -10.26
N GLY A 196 11.63 -8.70 -10.10
CA GLY A 196 12.06 -9.85 -9.30
C GLY A 196 11.65 -9.78 -7.83
N ASN A 197 11.50 -8.59 -7.27
CA ASN A 197 11.10 -8.40 -5.86
C ASN A 197 9.64 -8.78 -5.58
N ILE A 198 8.77 -8.79 -6.60
CA ILE A 198 7.36 -9.20 -6.43
C ILE A 198 7.13 -10.69 -6.68
N ALA A 199 8.04 -11.36 -7.39
CA ALA A 199 7.88 -12.77 -7.73
C ALA A 199 7.60 -13.68 -6.52
N PRO A 200 8.26 -13.49 -5.35
CA PRO A 200 8.00 -14.28 -4.16
C PRO A 200 6.56 -14.20 -3.62
N TYR A 201 5.83 -13.11 -3.90
CA TYR A 201 4.44 -12.93 -3.44
C TYR A 201 3.42 -13.51 -4.43
N LEU A 202 3.76 -13.57 -5.73
CA LEU A 202 2.83 -14.04 -6.76
C LEU A 202 2.44 -15.50 -6.56
N GLY A 203 3.43 -16.39 -6.34
CA GLY A 203 3.20 -17.82 -6.14
C GLY A 203 2.28 -18.12 -4.95
N PRO A 204 2.60 -17.65 -3.75
CA PRO A 204 1.74 -17.82 -2.57
C PRO A 204 0.32 -17.27 -2.74
N MET A 205 0.14 -16.08 -3.36
CA MET A 205 -1.20 -15.53 -3.59
C MET A 205 -2.01 -16.39 -4.58
N LEU A 206 -1.38 -16.86 -5.65
CA LEU A 206 -2.03 -17.77 -6.61
C LEU A 206 -2.39 -19.10 -5.94
N ALA A 207 -1.49 -19.67 -5.14
CA ALA A 207 -1.74 -20.90 -4.38
C ALA A 207 -2.86 -20.73 -3.34
N ALA A 208 -3.04 -19.51 -2.80
CA ALA A 208 -4.13 -19.15 -1.90
C ALA A 208 -5.49 -18.94 -2.64
N GLY A 209 -5.53 -19.02 -3.97
CA GLY A 209 -6.75 -18.90 -4.76
C GLY A 209 -7.05 -17.52 -5.34
N ALA A 210 -6.12 -16.56 -5.24
CA ALA A 210 -6.32 -15.24 -5.81
C ALA A 210 -6.15 -15.22 -7.34
N GLU A 211 -6.92 -14.36 -8.01
CA GLU A 211 -6.65 -13.95 -9.39
C GLU A 211 -5.60 -12.82 -9.37
N VAL A 212 -4.42 -13.09 -9.91
CA VAL A 212 -3.32 -12.10 -9.90
C VAL A 212 -2.88 -11.77 -11.31
N SER A 213 -2.69 -10.49 -11.60
CA SER A 213 -2.13 -10.01 -12.86
C SER A 213 -0.94 -9.06 -12.61
N VAL A 214 0.00 -9.04 -13.56
CA VAL A 214 1.16 -8.13 -13.52
C VAL A 214 1.08 -7.16 -14.68
N ARG A 215 1.13 -5.86 -14.38
CA ARG A 215 1.20 -4.78 -15.37
C ARG A 215 2.60 -4.18 -15.39
N ARG A 216 3.30 -4.42 -16.48
CA ARG A 216 4.60 -3.78 -16.73
C ARG A 216 4.39 -2.37 -17.25
N VAL A 217 5.11 -1.41 -16.67
CA VAL A 217 5.13 -0.03 -17.14
C VAL A 217 6.51 0.31 -17.68
N PRO A 218 6.61 1.13 -18.74
CA PRO A 218 7.88 1.52 -19.35
C PRO A 218 8.54 2.65 -18.54
N ALA A 219 8.74 2.43 -17.25
CA ALA A 219 9.38 3.37 -16.34
C ALA A 219 10.87 3.07 -16.22
N VAL A 220 11.67 4.07 -15.92
CA VAL A 220 13.15 4.00 -15.87
C VAL A 220 13.72 4.07 -14.46
N SER A 221 12.87 4.23 -13.46
CA SER A 221 13.25 4.29 -12.04
C SER A 221 12.05 3.97 -11.15
N HIS A 222 12.30 3.73 -9.86
CA HIS A 222 11.26 3.55 -8.84
C HIS A 222 10.25 4.71 -8.83
N ARG A 223 10.76 5.94 -8.79
CA ARG A 223 9.91 7.14 -8.77
C ARG A 223 8.98 7.22 -9.97
N THR A 224 9.47 6.93 -11.17
CA THR A 224 8.65 6.96 -12.39
C THR A 224 7.67 5.81 -12.43
N THR A 225 8.00 4.63 -11.91
CA THR A 225 7.08 3.50 -11.74
C THR A 225 5.94 3.87 -10.78
N VAL A 226 6.26 4.44 -9.62
CA VAL A 226 5.27 4.94 -8.64
C VAL A 226 4.31 5.93 -9.30
N ILE A 227 4.84 6.95 -10.00
CA ILE A 227 4.03 7.98 -10.66
C ILE A 227 3.13 7.37 -11.74
N ALA A 228 3.65 6.45 -12.56
CA ALA A 228 2.88 5.80 -13.61
C ALA A 228 1.68 5.03 -13.05
N GLY A 229 1.86 4.29 -11.95
CA GLY A 229 0.75 3.60 -11.28
C GLY A 229 -0.25 4.56 -10.65
N LEU A 230 0.21 5.59 -9.94
CA LEU A 230 -0.64 6.62 -9.36
C LEU A 230 -1.48 7.35 -10.42
N TRP A 231 -0.89 7.65 -11.57
CA TRP A 231 -1.60 8.28 -12.70
C TRP A 231 -2.69 7.37 -13.26
N ASN A 232 -2.45 6.08 -13.29
CA ASN A 232 -3.37 5.08 -13.82
C ASN A 232 -4.29 4.45 -12.76
N ALA A 233 -4.27 4.92 -11.51
CA ALA A 233 -4.99 4.31 -10.39
C ALA A 233 -6.46 3.95 -10.70
N PRO A 234 -7.32 4.83 -11.26
CA PRO A 234 -8.71 4.45 -11.56
C PRO A 234 -8.85 3.35 -12.61
N ARG A 235 -7.92 3.31 -13.59
CA ARG A 235 -7.92 2.25 -14.61
C ARG A 235 -7.51 0.91 -14.02
N LEU A 236 -6.47 0.91 -13.19
CA LEU A 236 -5.98 -0.30 -12.51
C LEU A 236 -7.03 -0.86 -11.56
N ILE A 237 -7.70 -0.01 -10.79
CA ILE A 237 -8.80 -0.39 -9.92
C ILE A 237 -9.94 -1.07 -10.70
N ARG A 238 -10.36 -0.49 -11.84
CA ARG A 238 -11.41 -1.08 -12.68
C ARG A 238 -11.06 -2.46 -13.24
N MET A 239 -9.77 -2.79 -13.35
CA MET A 239 -9.34 -4.11 -13.84
C MET A 239 -9.55 -5.22 -12.81
N VAL A 240 -9.51 -4.89 -11.51
CA VAL A 240 -9.56 -5.86 -10.42
C VAL A 240 -10.85 -5.80 -9.64
N ARG A 241 -11.54 -4.68 -9.64
CA ARG A 241 -12.84 -4.57 -8.96
C ARG A 241 -13.86 -5.44 -9.68
N PRO A 242 -14.57 -6.36 -8.98
CA PRO A 242 -15.66 -7.10 -9.57
C PRO A 242 -16.72 -6.16 -10.16
N ALA A 243 -17.38 -6.55 -11.24
CA ALA A 243 -18.58 -5.86 -11.68
C ALA A 243 -19.62 -5.88 -10.54
N ALA A 244 -20.33 -4.77 -10.35
CA ALA A 244 -21.46 -4.78 -9.42
C ALA A 244 -22.46 -5.85 -9.90
N ALA A 245 -22.82 -6.77 -9.01
CA ALA A 245 -23.81 -7.79 -9.27
C ALA A 245 -25.21 -7.16 -9.37
#